data_ed262b12aaf876a2077c44a8f345ad57
#
_entry.id   ed262b12aaf876a2077c44a8f345ad57
#
_cell.length_a   1.000
_cell.length_b   1.000
_cell.length_c   1.000
_cell.angle_alpha   90.00
_cell.angle_beta   90.00
_cell.angle_gamma   90.00
#
_symmetry.space_group_name_H-M   'P 1'
#
loop_
_entity.id
_entity.type
_entity.pdbx_description
1 polymer ?
#
loop_
_entity_poly.entity_id
_entity_poly.type
_entity_poly.pdbx_seq_one_letter_code
_entity_poly.pdbx_strand_id
1 'polypeptide(L)'
;MPVFSKLGLKSSSALGANRHIVIDGVADGYEAFCLIRLAEEIGERGPIMYIVRDGQRIADLEQVLSFVAPDMPVLHLPAWDCLPYDRVSPGADASARRLAALSALSQLKKAPHPAIILTTANAVLQKLPPEAAIAEQVISARPGNQLDMNDLASRLERNGFERVSTVRDIGEFAVRGGILDLYAPGAEEPLRLDFFGDTLESIRAFDPATQRTTGTRKEFVLQPMSEITLSPDMISRFRKNYVAMFGAPQRDDALYQAISEGRRFAGMEHWLPLFYDKLDTVFDHAGNMPVVFDHLVHEALTERHTMVVDHYEARLRQAEGKEPGSDAVPYKPVKPETLYLTPSEVEKHAEAGGMRIDLTPFGAPEVTGRTIIHADVHKGRSFAEERAATDVNLFEAVVKHIAELRAAGRKVLVAAWTEGSLDRLLQVLDEHGLEKIESVDRLSTVKALSRDKVTAAVLAVESGFDAGDLVIVAEQDILGDRLIRRSKRRKRDQDFI
;
A
#
# COMPACT_ATOMS: atom_id res chain seq x y z
N MET A 1 23.74 14.53 5.04
CA MET A 1 23.81 14.14 3.64
C MET A 1 23.90 15.38 2.79
N PRO A 2 24.98 15.60 2.05
CA PRO A 2 25.16 16.85 1.29
C PRO A 2 24.28 16.95 0.04
N VAL A 3 23.79 15.83 -0.47
CA VAL A 3 23.01 15.76 -1.73
C VAL A 3 21.72 16.56 -1.66
N PHE A 4 21.01 16.51 -0.57
CA PHE A 4 19.72 17.16 -0.41
C PHE A 4 19.81 18.64 0.06
N SER A 5 20.97 19.10 0.52
CA SER A 5 21.15 20.54 0.76
C SER A 5 21.09 21.37 -0.53
N LYS A 6 21.26 20.71 -1.68
CA LYS A 6 21.14 21.30 -3.02
C LYS A 6 19.72 21.27 -3.58
N LEU A 7 18.79 20.50 -2.99
CA LEU A 7 17.40 20.41 -3.48
C LEU A 7 16.71 21.76 -3.49
N GLY A 8 17.16 22.73 -2.63
CA GLY A 8 16.65 24.11 -2.68
C GLY A 8 15.12 24.23 -2.63
N LEU A 9 14.43 23.13 -2.31
CA LEU A 9 12.97 23.03 -2.26
C LEU A 9 12.34 23.98 -1.22
N LYS A 10 13.18 24.48 -0.30
CA LYS A 10 12.77 25.53 0.65
C LYS A 10 12.63 26.91 0.00
N SER A 11 13.23 27.17 -1.15
CA SER A 11 12.99 28.45 -1.84
C SER A 11 11.81 28.26 -2.80
N SER A 12 10.73 28.94 -2.52
CA SER A 12 9.50 28.98 -3.35
C SER A 12 9.76 29.38 -4.80
N SER A 13 10.92 29.92 -5.14
CA SER A 13 11.33 30.32 -6.48
C SER A 13 11.79 29.19 -7.38
N ALA A 14 12.38 28.12 -6.85
CA ALA A 14 12.78 26.94 -7.64
C ALA A 14 11.58 26.02 -7.96
N LEU A 15 10.56 26.02 -7.12
CA LEU A 15 9.33 25.23 -7.28
C LEU A 15 8.27 25.93 -8.17
N GLY A 16 8.46 27.22 -8.47
CA GLY A 16 7.46 28.04 -9.16
C GLY A 16 7.37 27.83 -10.68
N ALA A 17 8.39 27.28 -11.33
CA ALA A 17 8.47 27.21 -12.79
C ALA A 17 8.39 25.77 -13.36
N ASN A 18 8.95 24.76 -12.72
CA ASN A 18 9.00 23.39 -13.23
C ASN A 18 8.29 22.42 -12.27
N ARG A 19 7.13 21.96 -12.68
CA ARG A 19 6.32 20.98 -11.93
C ARG A 19 6.81 19.54 -12.11
N HIS A 20 7.79 19.30 -12.96
CA HIS A 20 8.34 17.99 -13.24
C HIS A 20 9.82 17.93 -12.84
N ILE A 21 10.12 17.12 -11.86
CA ILE A 21 11.47 16.89 -11.33
C ILE A 21 11.87 15.44 -11.62
N VAL A 22 13.09 15.22 -12.07
CA VAL A 22 13.68 13.88 -12.18
C VAL A 22 14.85 13.81 -11.21
N ILE A 23 14.80 12.84 -10.29
CA ILE A 23 15.93 12.54 -9.41
C ILE A 23 16.61 11.30 -9.99
N ASP A 24 17.77 11.49 -10.58
CA ASP A 24 18.53 10.44 -11.24
C ASP A 24 19.64 9.88 -10.36
N GLY A 25 20.19 8.71 -10.73
CA GLY A 25 21.23 8.03 -9.96
C GLY A 25 20.75 7.55 -8.58
N VAL A 26 19.46 7.30 -8.42
CA VAL A 26 18.89 6.71 -7.18
C VAL A 26 19.16 5.21 -7.21
N ALA A 27 20.21 4.79 -6.52
CA ALA A 27 20.53 3.35 -6.42
C ALA A 27 19.40 2.59 -5.73
N ASP A 28 19.20 1.34 -6.13
CA ASP A 28 18.21 0.45 -5.53
C ASP A 28 18.46 0.29 -4.02
N GLY A 29 17.38 0.39 -3.22
CA GLY A 29 17.44 0.44 -1.75
C GLY A 29 17.61 1.85 -1.16
N TYR A 30 17.96 2.87 -1.96
CA TYR A 30 18.10 4.24 -1.48
C TYR A 30 16.80 5.04 -1.55
N GLU A 31 15.76 4.54 -2.22
CA GLU A 31 14.48 5.24 -2.43
C GLU A 31 13.81 5.65 -1.12
N ALA A 32 13.87 4.78 -0.10
CA ALA A 32 13.31 5.09 1.22
C ALA A 32 13.91 6.38 1.81
N PHE A 33 15.23 6.56 1.67
CA PHE A 33 15.94 7.75 2.13
C PHE A 33 15.56 9.00 1.33
N CYS A 34 15.36 8.83 0.00
CA CYS A 34 14.82 9.90 -0.85
C CYS A 34 13.42 10.32 -0.41
N LEU A 35 12.53 9.36 -0.19
CA LEU A 35 11.14 9.61 0.18
C LEU A 35 11.03 10.32 1.54
N ILE A 36 11.78 9.87 2.54
CA ILE A 36 11.82 10.51 3.86
C ILE A 36 12.25 11.97 3.70
N ARG A 37 13.31 12.18 2.93
CA ARG A 37 13.83 13.54 2.74
C ARG A 37 12.86 14.43 1.99
N LEU A 38 12.21 13.90 0.94
CA LEU A 38 11.17 14.62 0.21
C LEU A 38 9.98 14.94 1.14
N ALA A 39 9.51 13.98 1.93
CA ALA A 39 8.42 14.20 2.88
C ALA A 39 8.77 15.26 3.94
N GLU A 40 10.01 15.27 4.46
CA GLU A 40 10.47 16.28 5.40
C GLU A 40 10.57 17.68 4.77
N GLU A 41 11.07 17.79 3.55
CA GLU A 41 11.26 19.08 2.87
C GLU A 41 9.95 19.68 2.36
N ILE A 42 9.03 18.83 1.91
CA ILE A 42 7.69 19.23 1.47
C ILE A 42 6.72 19.31 2.64
N GLY A 43 7.10 18.78 3.80
CA GLY A 43 6.25 18.44 4.95
C GLY A 43 5.37 19.57 5.49
N GLU A 44 5.74 20.85 5.32
CA GLU A 44 4.85 21.97 5.61
C GLU A 44 3.64 22.04 4.64
N ARG A 45 3.70 21.29 3.51
CA ARG A 45 2.66 21.25 2.47
C ARG A 45 1.80 20.01 2.53
N GLY A 46 2.17 19.00 3.37
CA GLY A 46 1.43 17.78 3.54
C GLY A 46 2.18 16.51 3.09
N PRO A 47 1.46 15.40 2.87
CA PRO A 47 2.03 14.13 2.48
C PRO A 47 2.54 14.11 1.04
N ILE A 48 3.32 13.07 0.70
CA ILE A 48 3.71 12.71 -0.67
C ILE A 48 3.12 11.35 -1.04
N MET A 49 2.75 11.16 -2.32
CA MET A 49 2.31 9.87 -2.83
C MET A 49 3.43 9.23 -3.64
N TYR A 50 3.80 8.01 -3.30
CA TYR A 50 4.78 7.21 -4.02
C TYR A 50 4.10 6.04 -4.72
N ILE A 51 4.20 6.02 -6.05
CA ILE A 51 3.62 5.00 -6.90
C ILE A 51 4.73 4.05 -7.31
N VAL A 52 4.54 2.76 -7.00
CA VAL A 52 5.46 1.69 -7.37
C VAL A 52 4.81 0.73 -8.38
N ARG A 53 5.61 -0.09 -9.02
CA ARG A 53 5.10 -1.03 -10.04
C ARG A 53 4.17 -2.10 -9.46
N ASP A 54 4.47 -2.66 -8.27
CA ASP A 54 3.74 -3.79 -7.68
C ASP A 54 3.77 -3.83 -6.14
N GLY A 55 2.96 -4.72 -5.55
CA GLY A 55 2.84 -4.83 -4.10
C GLY A 55 4.07 -5.44 -3.40
N GLN A 56 4.93 -6.17 -4.12
CA GLN A 56 6.15 -6.69 -3.56
C GLN A 56 7.12 -5.55 -3.24
N ARG A 57 7.24 -4.59 -4.17
CA ARG A 57 8.05 -3.40 -3.97
C ARG A 57 7.57 -2.57 -2.77
N ILE A 58 6.25 -2.51 -2.52
CA ILE A 58 5.71 -1.86 -1.31
C ILE A 58 6.18 -2.57 -0.06
N ALA A 59 6.05 -3.89 0.01
CA ALA A 59 6.39 -4.66 1.21
C ALA A 59 7.88 -4.52 1.58
N ASP A 60 8.76 -4.53 0.58
CA ASP A 60 10.20 -4.34 0.77
C ASP A 60 10.49 -2.90 1.27
N LEU A 61 9.83 -1.90 0.68
CA LEU A 61 9.98 -0.49 1.05
C LEU A 61 9.41 -0.17 2.46
N GLU A 62 8.25 -0.72 2.81
CA GLU A 62 7.66 -0.55 4.15
C GLU A 62 8.61 -1.04 5.25
N GLN A 63 9.31 -2.15 5.01
CA GLN A 63 10.28 -2.68 5.94
C GLN A 63 11.48 -1.73 6.10
N VAL A 64 11.98 -1.18 4.99
CA VAL A 64 13.08 -0.19 5.04
C VAL A 64 12.62 1.10 5.72
N LEU A 65 11.44 1.64 5.36
CA LEU A 65 10.90 2.86 5.97
C LEU A 65 10.68 2.70 7.47
N SER A 66 10.17 1.57 7.92
CA SER A 66 9.96 1.31 9.36
C SER A 66 11.28 1.27 10.15
N PHE A 67 12.37 0.87 9.50
CA PHE A 67 13.70 0.86 10.10
C PHE A 67 14.33 2.27 10.12
N VAL A 68 14.28 2.97 8.97
CA VAL A 68 15.02 4.25 8.81
C VAL A 68 14.25 5.48 9.30
N ALA A 69 12.93 5.41 9.41
CA ALA A 69 12.05 6.49 9.87
C ALA A 69 10.80 5.96 10.58
N PRO A 70 10.96 5.29 11.74
CA PRO A 70 9.83 4.66 12.44
C PRO A 70 8.73 5.64 12.86
N ASP A 71 9.06 6.92 13.00
CA ASP A 71 8.13 7.98 13.40
C ASP A 71 7.43 8.66 12.18
N MET A 72 7.84 8.33 10.94
CA MET A 72 7.21 8.85 9.74
C MET A 72 5.90 8.08 9.45
N PRO A 73 4.75 8.74 9.41
CA PRO A 73 3.51 8.06 9.04
C PRO A 73 3.58 7.51 7.60
N VAL A 74 3.37 6.21 7.47
CA VAL A 74 3.30 5.53 6.17
C VAL A 74 1.90 4.95 6.01
N LEU A 75 1.25 5.30 4.90
CA LEU A 75 -0.08 4.83 4.55
C LEU A 75 -0.01 3.98 3.28
N HIS A 76 -0.48 2.76 3.34
CA HIS A 76 -0.55 1.88 2.18
C HIS A 76 -1.95 1.88 1.58
N LEU A 77 -2.09 2.34 0.32
CA LEU A 77 -3.30 2.23 -0.47
C LEU A 77 -3.19 1.04 -1.45
N PRO A 78 -3.77 -0.12 -1.13
CA PRO A 78 -3.67 -1.31 -1.98
C PRO A 78 -4.61 -1.23 -3.20
N ALA A 79 -4.27 -2.01 -4.25
CA ALA A 79 -5.21 -2.36 -5.33
C ALA A 79 -6.19 -3.43 -4.87
N TRP A 80 -7.23 -3.69 -5.69
CA TRP A 80 -7.99 -4.94 -5.59
C TRP A 80 -7.08 -6.13 -5.86
N ASP A 81 -7.27 -7.19 -5.11
CA ASP A 81 -6.53 -8.46 -5.20
C ASP A 81 -7.16 -9.49 -6.15
N CYS A 82 -8.06 -9.02 -7.02
CA CYS A 82 -8.70 -9.82 -8.09
C CYS A 82 -8.32 -9.30 -9.49
N LEU A 83 -8.57 -10.13 -10.50
CA LEU A 83 -8.34 -9.74 -11.88
C LEU A 83 -9.42 -8.77 -12.39
N PRO A 84 -9.11 -7.92 -13.38
CA PRO A 84 -10.13 -7.08 -14.01
C PRO A 84 -11.27 -7.92 -14.59
N TYR A 85 -12.51 -7.47 -14.39
CA TYR A 85 -13.71 -8.14 -14.91
C TYR A 85 -13.85 -9.61 -14.46
N ASP A 86 -13.34 -9.96 -13.29
CA ASP A 86 -13.50 -11.28 -12.71
C ASP A 86 -14.94 -11.48 -12.17
N ARG A 87 -15.28 -12.74 -11.88
CA ARG A 87 -16.53 -13.11 -11.21
C ARG A 87 -16.36 -13.18 -9.68
N VAL A 88 -15.23 -12.75 -9.19
CA VAL A 88 -14.85 -12.75 -7.77
C VAL A 88 -14.73 -11.32 -7.27
N SER A 89 -15.28 -11.05 -6.12
CA SER A 89 -15.09 -9.77 -5.40
C SER A 89 -13.66 -9.69 -4.86
N PRO A 90 -13.13 -8.47 -4.69
CA PRO A 90 -11.91 -8.28 -3.91
C PRO A 90 -12.05 -8.89 -2.52
N GLY A 91 -10.96 -9.42 -1.98
CA GLY A 91 -10.90 -9.96 -0.64
C GLY A 91 -11.31 -8.94 0.43
N ALA A 92 -11.98 -9.39 1.47
CA ALA A 92 -12.47 -8.50 2.53
C ALA A 92 -11.33 -7.69 3.18
N ASP A 93 -10.18 -8.30 3.41
CA ASP A 93 -9.00 -7.63 3.98
C ASP A 93 -8.42 -6.56 3.03
N ALA A 94 -8.32 -6.85 1.73
CA ALA A 94 -7.85 -5.89 0.73
C ALA A 94 -8.80 -4.69 0.60
N SER A 95 -10.11 -4.95 0.52
CA SER A 95 -11.16 -3.92 0.47
C SER A 95 -11.13 -3.03 1.70
N ALA A 96 -11.01 -3.63 2.87
CA ALA A 96 -10.97 -2.93 4.14
C ALA A 96 -9.75 -2.03 4.29
N ARG A 97 -8.54 -2.55 3.99
CA ARG A 97 -7.32 -1.73 3.99
C ARG A 97 -7.40 -0.58 3.00
N ARG A 98 -7.98 -0.83 1.83
CA ARG A 98 -8.19 0.21 0.81
C ARG A 98 -9.10 1.32 1.33
N LEU A 99 -10.25 1.00 1.91
CA LEU A 99 -11.20 1.96 2.46
C LEU A 99 -10.64 2.71 3.68
N ALA A 100 -9.91 2.03 4.56
CA ALA A 100 -9.19 2.67 5.65
C ALA A 100 -8.15 3.68 5.14
N ALA A 101 -7.39 3.31 4.09
CA ALA A 101 -6.43 4.22 3.46
C ALA A 101 -7.11 5.44 2.82
N LEU A 102 -8.25 5.27 2.15
CA LEU A 102 -9.02 6.38 1.57
C LEU A 102 -9.58 7.32 2.65
N SER A 103 -10.06 6.78 3.76
CA SER A 103 -10.47 7.58 4.92
C SER A 103 -9.30 8.35 5.55
N ALA A 104 -8.13 7.72 5.67
CA ALA A 104 -6.92 8.38 6.17
C ALA A 104 -6.44 9.47 5.22
N LEU A 105 -6.51 9.28 3.90
CA LEU A 105 -6.24 10.31 2.90
C LEU A 105 -7.15 11.53 3.07
N SER A 106 -8.45 11.31 3.29
CA SER A 106 -9.40 12.39 3.57
C SER A 106 -9.04 13.17 4.85
N GLN A 107 -8.52 12.50 5.89
CA GLN A 107 -8.04 13.18 7.11
C GLN A 107 -6.77 13.97 6.84
N LEU A 108 -5.80 13.39 6.12
CA LEU A 108 -4.57 14.08 5.71
C LEU A 108 -4.84 15.32 4.86
N LYS A 109 -5.86 15.29 4.00
CA LYS A 109 -6.30 16.43 3.20
C LYS A 109 -6.85 17.57 4.08
N LYS A 110 -7.55 17.24 5.19
CA LYS A 110 -8.12 18.23 6.14
C LYS A 110 -7.09 18.78 7.14
N ALA A 111 -6.13 17.95 7.55
CA ALA A 111 -5.08 18.29 8.49
C ALA A 111 -3.71 17.83 7.94
N PRO A 112 -3.13 18.54 6.95
CA PRO A 112 -1.90 18.14 6.31
C PRO A 112 -0.73 18.05 7.30
N HIS A 113 0.04 16.97 7.20
CA HIS A 113 1.30 16.77 7.91
C HIS A 113 2.20 15.86 7.08
N PRO A 114 3.52 15.81 7.36
CA PRO A 114 4.43 14.92 6.67
C PRO A 114 3.97 13.46 6.79
N ALA A 115 3.79 12.79 5.65
CA ALA A 115 3.46 11.38 5.55
C ALA A 115 3.84 10.84 4.18
N ILE A 116 4.03 9.54 4.06
CA ILE A 116 4.30 8.86 2.80
C ILE A 116 3.13 7.94 2.47
N ILE A 117 2.49 8.16 1.33
CA ILE A 117 1.43 7.30 0.80
C ILE A 117 2.06 6.35 -0.20
N LEU A 118 2.06 5.06 0.11
CA LEU A 118 2.55 4.02 -0.79
C LEU A 118 1.39 3.41 -1.57
N THR A 119 1.53 3.34 -2.88
CA THR A 119 0.50 2.74 -3.74
C THR A 119 1.13 2.12 -5.00
N THR A 120 0.34 1.37 -5.78
CA THR A 120 0.82 0.66 -6.96
C THR A 120 0.24 1.21 -8.25
N ALA A 121 0.88 0.91 -9.39
CA ALA A 121 0.34 1.17 -10.71
C ALA A 121 -1.09 0.63 -10.86
N ASN A 122 -1.37 -0.57 -10.33
CA ASN A 122 -2.70 -1.17 -10.35
C ASN A 122 -3.74 -0.34 -9.59
N ALA A 123 -3.35 0.19 -8.42
CA ALA A 123 -4.26 0.93 -7.55
C ALA A 123 -4.62 2.30 -8.12
N VAL A 124 -3.64 3.01 -8.72
CA VAL A 124 -3.87 4.36 -9.24
C VAL A 124 -4.64 4.39 -10.56
N LEU A 125 -4.57 3.32 -11.36
CA LEU A 125 -5.40 3.20 -12.57
C LEU A 125 -6.88 3.02 -12.23
N GLN A 126 -7.20 2.43 -11.08
CA GLN A 126 -8.57 2.12 -10.72
C GLN A 126 -9.30 3.34 -10.15
N LYS A 127 -10.46 3.65 -10.71
CA LYS A 127 -11.36 4.67 -10.17
C LYS A 127 -12.02 4.21 -8.87
N LEU A 128 -12.43 5.16 -8.07
CA LEU A 128 -12.89 5.01 -6.69
C LEU A 128 -14.30 5.56 -6.50
N PRO A 129 -15.02 5.10 -5.47
CA PRO A 129 -16.21 5.82 -5.02
C PRO A 129 -15.89 7.27 -4.69
N PRO A 130 -16.85 8.20 -4.82
CA PRO A 130 -16.68 9.57 -4.37
C PRO A 130 -16.30 9.67 -2.89
N GLU A 131 -15.40 10.63 -2.55
CA GLU A 131 -14.94 10.83 -1.16
C GLU A 131 -16.12 10.99 -0.19
N ALA A 132 -17.15 11.74 -0.58
CA ALA A 132 -18.34 11.93 0.24
C ALA A 132 -19.07 10.61 0.54
N ALA A 133 -19.19 9.72 -0.44
CA ALA A 133 -19.87 8.44 -0.28
C ALA A 133 -19.13 7.50 0.70
N ILE A 134 -17.82 7.57 0.75
CA ILE A 134 -17.02 6.81 1.74
C ILE A 134 -17.19 7.44 3.13
N ALA A 135 -17.14 8.76 3.23
CA ALA A 135 -17.27 9.47 4.50
C ALA A 135 -18.62 9.23 5.17
N GLU A 136 -19.72 9.17 4.42
CA GLU A 136 -21.06 8.88 4.91
C GLU A 136 -21.21 7.48 5.51
N GLN A 137 -20.36 6.52 5.10
CA GLN A 137 -20.41 5.15 5.59
C GLN A 137 -19.63 4.94 6.88
N VAL A 138 -18.74 5.86 7.24
CA VAL A 138 -17.98 5.79 8.49
C VAL A 138 -18.91 5.97 9.68
N ILE A 139 -18.86 5.02 10.61
CA ILE A 139 -19.62 5.07 11.85
C ILE A 139 -18.64 5.31 12.99
N SER A 140 -18.88 6.36 13.78
CA SER A 140 -18.12 6.60 15.01
C SER A 140 -19.04 6.81 16.18
N ALA A 141 -18.71 6.25 17.34
CA ALA A 141 -19.46 6.47 18.56
C ALA A 141 -18.56 6.37 19.80
N ARG A 142 -19.06 7.00 20.88
CA ARG A 142 -18.44 7.00 22.22
C ARG A 142 -19.48 6.53 23.24
N PRO A 143 -19.05 5.97 24.39
CA PRO A 143 -19.94 5.73 25.50
C PRO A 143 -20.77 6.97 25.83
N GLY A 144 -22.07 6.79 26.01
CA GLY A 144 -23.06 7.86 26.21
C GLY A 144 -23.74 8.34 24.93
N ASN A 145 -23.29 7.95 23.74
CA ASN A 145 -23.99 8.30 22.51
C ASN A 145 -25.30 7.51 22.36
N GLN A 146 -26.29 8.16 21.75
CA GLN A 146 -27.50 7.50 21.29
C GLN A 146 -27.22 6.80 19.97
N LEU A 147 -27.39 5.49 19.94
CA LEU A 147 -27.11 4.63 18.80
C LEU A 147 -28.03 3.43 18.84
N ASP A 148 -29.03 3.38 17.96
CA ASP A 148 -29.90 2.22 17.83
C ASP A 148 -29.10 0.98 17.38
N MET A 149 -29.09 -0.06 18.21
CA MET A 149 -28.34 -1.29 17.95
C MET A 149 -28.86 -2.04 16.71
N ASN A 150 -30.18 -1.99 16.42
CA ASN A 150 -30.77 -2.65 15.26
C ASN A 150 -30.42 -1.89 13.97
N ASP A 151 -30.43 -0.54 14.02
CA ASP A 151 -29.95 0.28 12.91
C ASP A 151 -28.47 0.03 12.65
N LEU A 152 -27.66 -0.01 13.70
CA LEU A 152 -26.24 -0.35 13.56
C LEU A 152 -26.06 -1.75 12.93
N ALA A 153 -26.75 -2.77 13.39
CA ALA A 153 -26.70 -4.11 12.83
C ALA A 153 -27.10 -4.12 11.33
N SER A 154 -28.18 -3.41 10.99
CA SER A 154 -28.63 -3.28 9.60
C SER A 154 -27.61 -2.54 8.72
N ARG A 155 -26.93 -1.52 9.26
CA ARG A 155 -25.85 -0.81 8.57
C ARG A 155 -24.63 -1.70 8.36
N LEU A 156 -24.26 -2.53 9.34
CA LEU A 156 -23.19 -3.51 9.22
C LEU A 156 -23.45 -4.50 8.09
N GLU A 157 -24.66 -5.09 8.03
CA GLU A 157 -25.04 -6.02 6.94
C GLU A 157 -24.97 -5.34 5.56
N ARG A 158 -25.52 -4.13 5.42
CA ARG A 158 -25.44 -3.36 4.17
C ARG A 158 -24.01 -3.01 3.76
N ASN A 159 -23.13 -2.81 4.74
CA ASN A 159 -21.73 -2.50 4.52
C ASN A 159 -20.85 -3.76 4.29
N GLY A 160 -21.44 -4.95 4.27
CA GLY A 160 -20.77 -6.18 3.92
C GLY A 160 -20.21 -6.99 5.10
N PHE A 161 -20.58 -6.63 6.34
CA PHE A 161 -20.29 -7.48 7.50
C PHE A 161 -21.20 -8.71 7.49
N GLU A 162 -20.63 -9.86 7.87
CA GLU A 162 -21.36 -11.10 8.01
C GLU A 162 -21.89 -11.26 9.44
N ARG A 163 -23.18 -11.59 9.57
CA ARG A 163 -23.79 -11.86 10.86
C ARG A 163 -23.54 -13.31 11.27
N VAL A 164 -22.85 -13.49 12.38
CA VAL A 164 -22.49 -14.80 12.93
C VAL A 164 -23.03 -14.98 14.36
N SER A 165 -22.93 -16.20 14.89
CA SER A 165 -23.28 -16.46 16.30
C SER A 165 -22.17 -16.04 17.27
N THR A 166 -20.91 -16.05 16.84
CA THR A 166 -19.73 -15.70 17.64
C THR A 166 -18.66 -15.13 16.73
N VAL A 167 -18.21 -13.92 17.00
CA VAL A 167 -17.21 -13.20 16.21
C VAL A 167 -15.82 -13.80 16.44
N ARG A 168 -15.16 -14.19 15.35
CA ARG A 168 -13.81 -14.75 15.33
C ARG A 168 -12.92 -14.10 14.29
N ASP A 169 -13.49 -13.77 13.13
CA ASP A 169 -12.75 -13.28 11.98
C ASP A 169 -13.14 -11.83 11.64
N ILE A 170 -12.23 -11.14 10.95
CA ILE A 170 -12.44 -9.76 10.48
C ILE A 170 -13.65 -9.73 9.54
N GLY A 171 -14.53 -8.73 9.76
CA GLY A 171 -15.75 -8.57 8.97
C GLY A 171 -16.96 -9.27 9.54
N GLU A 172 -16.83 -9.94 10.67
CA GLU A 172 -17.96 -10.56 11.35
C GLU A 172 -18.59 -9.64 12.42
N PHE A 173 -19.88 -9.82 12.65
CA PHE A 173 -20.55 -9.24 13.80
C PHE A 173 -21.61 -10.22 14.39
N ALA A 174 -21.91 -10.06 15.68
CA ALA A 174 -22.90 -10.85 16.39
C ALA A 174 -23.74 -9.96 17.32
N VAL A 175 -25.04 -10.25 17.42
CA VAL A 175 -25.95 -9.56 18.35
C VAL A 175 -26.51 -10.54 19.33
N ARG A 176 -26.36 -10.26 20.64
CA ARG A 176 -26.81 -11.11 21.74
C ARG A 176 -27.37 -10.26 22.87
N GLY A 177 -28.71 -10.15 22.96
CA GLY A 177 -29.38 -9.26 23.92
C GLY A 177 -28.97 -7.80 23.68
N GLY A 178 -28.51 -7.11 24.71
CA GLY A 178 -28.00 -5.73 24.62
C GLY A 178 -26.53 -5.61 24.23
N ILE A 179 -25.93 -6.65 23.62
CA ILE A 179 -24.52 -6.68 23.24
C ILE A 179 -24.40 -6.85 21.73
N LEU A 180 -23.57 -6.03 21.11
CA LEU A 180 -23.14 -6.19 19.73
C LEU A 180 -21.62 -6.35 19.69
N ASP A 181 -21.17 -7.53 19.28
CA ASP A 181 -19.76 -7.84 19.04
C ASP A 181 -19.45 -7.60 17.55
N LEU A 182 -18.29 -7.04 17.22
CA LEU A 182 -17.86 -6.84 15.84
C LEU A 182 -16.33 -6.89 15.72
N TYR A 183 -15.83 -7.38 14.59
CA TYR A 183 -14.41 -7.33 14.27
C TYR A 183 -14.20 -6.48 13.03
N ALA A 184 -13.83 -5.22 13.28
CA ALA A 184 -13.64 -4.26 12.20
C ALA A 184 -12.33 -4.53 11.44
N PRO A 185 -12.30 -4.31 10.12
CA PRO A 185 -11.07 -4.34 9.35
C PRO A 185 -10.07 -3.29 9.84
N GLY A 186 -8.80 -3.68 9.86
CA GLY A 186 -7.73 -2.82 10.35
C GLY A 186 -7.66 -2.67 11.88
N ALA A 187 -8.60 -3.27 12.63
CA ALA A 187 -8.52 -3.34 14.08
C ALA A 187 -7.62 -4.53 14.51
N GLU A 188 -6.82 -4.32 15.54
CA GLU A 188 -6.00 -5.39 16.12
C GLU A 188 -6.86 -6.41 16.90
N GLU A 189 -7.95 -5.94 17.52
CA GLU A 189 -8.84 -6.72 18.35
C GLU A 189 -10.30 -6.41 18.00
N PRO A 190 -11.22 -7.41 18.11
CA PRO A 190 -12.66 -7.17 17.99
C PRO A 190 -13.18 -6.34 19.16
N LEU A 191 -14.30 -5.68 18.92
CA LEU A 191 -14.98 -4.81 19.90
C LEU A 191 -16.31 -5.39 20.34
N ARG A 192 -16.61 -5.24 21.61
CA ARG A 192 -17.89 -5.53 22.26
C ARG A 192 -18.53 -4.23 22.68
N LEU A 193 -19.68 -3.92 22.12
CA LEU A 193 -20.49 -2.75 22.39
C LEU A 193 -21.63 -3.17 23.31
N ASP A 194 -21.70 -2.59 24.51
CA ASP A 194 -22.78 -2.84 25.46
C ASP A 194 -23.81 -1.70 25.35
N PHE A 195 -25.05 -2.07 25.19
CA PHE A 195 -26.18 -1.15 25.05
C PHE A 195 -27.17 -1.27 26.21
N PHE A 196 -27.68 -0.12 26.66
CA PHE A 196 -28.84 -0.04 27.50
C PHE A 196 -29.92 0.77 26.77
N GLY A 197 -30.94 0.09 26.25
CA GLY A 197 -31.84 0.67 25.26
C GLY A 197 -31.04 1.10 24.03
N ASP A 198 -31.19 2.37 23.63
CA ASP A 198 -30.50 2.97 22.49
C ASP A 198 -29.24 3.73 22.91
N THR A 199 -28.78 3.56 24.15
CA THR A 199 -27.57 4.22 24.65
C THR A 199 -26.41 3.25 24.65
N LEU A 200 -25.31 3.59 23.99
CA LEU A 200 -24.05 2.87 24.06
C LEU A 200 -23.39 3.11 25.42
N GLU A 201 -23.38 2.12 26.31
CA GLU A 201 -22.83 2.27 27.66
C GLU A 201 -21.33 2.08 27.72
N SER A 202 -20.82 1.06 27.03
CA SER A 202 -19.38 0.75 27.06
C SER A 202 -18.88 0.16 25.76
N ILE A 203 -17.57 0.32 25.52
CA ILE A 203 -16.83 -0.26 24.41
C ILE A 203 -15.67 -1.05 24.99
N ARG A 204 -15.61 -2.34 24.73
CA ARG A 204 -14.58 -3.24 25.23
C ARG A 204 -13.91 -3.98 24.08
N ALA A 205 -12.60 -4.07 24.11
CA ALA A 205 -11.86 -5.00 23.25
C ALA A 205 -11.90 -6.41 23.85
N PHE A 206 -11.86 -7.44 23.01
CA PHE A 206 -11.82 -8.82 23.48
C PHE A 206 -10.97 -9.71 22.55
N ASP A 207 -10.45 -10.78 23.11
CA ASP A 207 -9.71 -11.79 22.36
C ASP A 207 -10.69 -12.71 21.59
N PRO A 208 -10.56 -12.82 20.24
CA PRO A 208 -11.52 -13.57 19.42
C PRO A 208 -11.52 -15.08 19.67
N ALA A 209 -10.42 -15.65 20.15
CA ALA A 209 -10.32 -17.08 20.43
C ALA A 209 -10.95 -17.45 21.78
N THR A 210 -10.68 -16.65 22.82
CA THR A 210 -11.15 -16.92 24.19
C THR A 210 -12.43 -16.18 24.54
N GLN A 211 -12.84 -15.18 23.75
CA GLN A 211 -14.00 -14.30 23.97
C GLN A 211 -13.93 -13.46 25.25
N ARG A 212 -12.72 -13.37 25.85
CA ARG A 212 -12.51 -12.59 27.10
C ARG A 212 -12.12 -11.17 26.78
N THR A 213 -12.66 -10.23 27.56
CA THR A 213 -12.30 -8.81 27.48
C THR A 213 -10.82 -8.60 27.76
N THR A 214 -10.15 -7.86 26.89
CA THR A 214 -8.72 -7.49 26.98
C THR A 214 -8.54 -6.05 27.44
N GLY A 215 -9.52 -5.18 27.19
CA GLY A 215 -9.43 -3.77 27.59
C GLY A 215 -10.71 -2.98 27.31
N THR A 216 -10.69 -1.71 27.67
CA THR A 216 -11.76 -0.74 27.36
C THR A 216 -11.29 0.24 26.30
N ARG A 217 -12.25 0.78 25.51
CA ARG A 217 -12.00 1.81 24.50
C ARG A 217 -12.88 3.03 24.77
N LYS A 218 -12.34 4.21 24.48
CA LYS A 218 -13.06 5.48 24.67
C LYS A 218 -13.99 5.81 23.50
N GLU A 219 -13.68 5.27 22.34
CA GLU A 219 -14.47 5.44 21.11
C GLU A 219 -14.19 4.26 20.16
N PHE A 220 -15.05 4.09 19.19
CA PHE A 220 -14.76 3.28 18.03
C PHE A 220 -15.04 4.06 16.75
N VAL A 221 -14.27 3.74 15.72
CA VAL A 221 -14.48 4.21 14.35
C VAL A 221 -14.55 2.99 13.46
N LEU A 222 -15.68 2.82 12.80
CA LEU A 222 -15.93 1.71 11.89
C LEU A 222 -15.85 2.20 10.47
N GLN A 223 -14.90 1.65 9.73
CA GLN A 223 -14.75 1.86 8.30
C GLN A 223 -15.70 0.91 7.54
N PRO A 224 -16.22 1.32 6.37
CA PRO A 224 -16.97 0.40 5.52
C PRO A 224 -16.08 -0.76 5.07
N MET A 225 -16.69 -1.92 4.78
CA MET A 225 -15.99 -3.10 4.25
C MET A 225 -16.09 -3.24 2.73
N SER A 226 -16.89 -2.41 2.10
CA SER A 226 -17.16 -2.48 0.67
C SER A 226 -17.25 -1.10 0.07
N GLU A 227 -16.74 -0.98 -1.14
CA GLU A 227 -16.88 0.24 -1.95
C GLU A 227 -18.31 0.44 -2.46
N ILE A 228 -19.19 -0.56 -2.25
CA ILE A 228 -20.61 -0.51 -2.62
C ILE A 228 -21.47 -0.84 -1.40
N THR A 229 -22.34 0.09 -1.02
CA THR A 229 -23.37 -0.10 0.00
C THR A 229 -24.72 -0.31 -0.68
N LEU A 230 -25.39 -1.42 -0.40
CA LEU A 230 -26.70 -1.73 -0.98
C LEU A 230 -27.85 -1.00 -0.24
N SER A 231 -27.79 0.34 -0.22
CA SER A 231 -28.90 1.17 0.24
C SER A 231 -30.01 1.23 -0.82
N PRO A 232 -31.26 1.54 -0.45
CA PRO A 232 -32.36 1.69 -1.41
C PRO A 232 -32.05 2.65 -2.56
N ASP A 233 -31.37 3.77 -2.25
CA ASP A 233 -30.98 4.77 -3.27
C ASP A 233 -29.91 4.23 -4.22
N MET A 234 -28.93 3.50 -3.69
CA MET A 234 -27.88 2.87 -4.50
C MET A 234 -28.45 1.77 -5.41
N ILE A 235 -29.38 0.96 -4.89
CA ILE A 235 -30.09 -0.06 -5.68
C ILE A 235 -30.92 0.60 -6.78
N SER A 236 -31.63 1.68 -6.49
CA SER A 236 -32.42 2.43 -7.47
C SER A 236 -31.52 3.00 -8.58
N ARG A 237 -30.37 3.60 -8.20
CA ARG A 237 -29.38 4.13 -9.15
C ARG A 237 -28.78 3.03 -10.01
N PHE A 238 -28.38 1.91 -9.42
CA PHE A 238 -27.89 0.76 -10.15
C PHE A 238 -28.90 0.29 -11.20
N ARG A 239 -30.17 0.09 -10.82
CA ARG A 239 -31.23 -0.34 -11.74
C ARG A 239 -31.41 0.62 -12.93
N LYS A 240 -31.44 1.92 -12.67
CA LYS A 240 -31.55 2.96 -13.69
C LYS A 240 -30.35 2.92 -14.65
N ASN A 241 -29.12 2.90 -14.10
CA ASN A 241 -27.90 2.93 -14.90
C ASN A 241 -27.68 1.63 -15.64
N TYR A 242 -28.06 0.47 -15.05
CA TYR A 242 -28.02 -0.82 -15.70
C TYR A 242 -28.89 -0.83 -16.97
N VAL A 243 -30.16 -0.39 -16.84
CA VAL A 243 -31.09 -0.33 -17.98
C VAL A 243 -30.59 0.66 -19.05
N ALA A 244 -30.05 1.80 -18.63
CA ALA A 244 -29.49 2.78 -19.56
C ALA A 244 -28.27 2.26 -20.34
N MET A 245 -27.43 1.44 -19.71
CA MET A 245 -26.18 0.91 -20.32
C MET A 245 -26.41 -0.38 -21.11
N PHE A 246 -27.20 -1.31 -20.60
CA PHE A 246 -27.35 -2.67 -21.13
C PHE A 246 -28.73 -3.01 -21.67
N GLY A 247 -29.69 -2.08 -21.57
CA GLY A 247 -31.08 -2.32 -21.95
C GLY A 247 -31.87 -3.04 -20.86
N ALA A 248 -33.07 -3.51 -21.21
CA ALA A 248 -33.92 -4.22 -20.26
C ALA A 248 -33.25 -5.53 -19.78
N PRO A 249 -33.24 -5.79 -18.45
CA PRO A 249 -32.64 -7.02 -17.92
C PRO A 249 -33.41 -8.26 -18.38
N GLN A 250 -32.70 -9.33 -18.62
CA GLN A 250 -33.30 -10.65 -18.91
C GLN A 250 -33.81 -11.27 -17.60
N ARG A 251 -34.74 -12.25 -17.70
CA ARG A 251 -35.32 -12.90 -16.53
C ARG A 251 -34.33 -13.68 -15.67
N ASP A 252 -33.23 -14.12 -16.25
CA ASP A 252 -32.15 -14.90 -15.66
C ASP A 252 -30.90 -14.07 -15.36
N ASP A 253 -31.00 -12.74 -15.43
CA ASP A 253 -29.88 -11.85 -15.09
C ASP A 253 -29.61 -11.82 -13.58
N ALA A 254 -28.76 -12.74 -13.13
CA ALA A 254 -28.48 -12.98 -11.73
C ALA A 254 -27.89 -11.76 -11.01
N LEU A 255 -27.03 -10.96 -11.67
CA LEU A 255 -26.47 -9.72 -11.13
C LEU A 255 -27.59 -8.72 -10.86
N TYR A 256 -28.44 -8.45 -11.87
CA TYR A 256 -29.53 -7.47 -11.75
C TYR A 256 -30.54 -7.88 -10.69
N GLN A 257 -30.90 -9.18 -10.63
CA GLN A 257 -31.82 -9.70 -9.62
C GLN A 257 -31.26 -9.57 -8.22
N ALA A 258 -30.04 -10.08 -7.97
CA ALA A 258 -29.43 -10.06 -6.65
C ALA A 258 -29.36 -8.63 -6.09
N ILE A 259 -28.82 -7.69 -6.87
CA ILE A 259 -28.72 -6.30 -6.43
C ILE A 259 -30.07 -5.64 -6.25
N SER A 260 -31.05 -5.92 -7.14
CA SER A 260 -32.39 -5.37 -7.01
C SER A 260 -33.14 -5.85 -5.75
N GLU A 261 -32.78 -7.02 -5.24
CA GLU A 261 -33.29 -7.60 -3.99
C GLU A 261 -32.44 -7.21 -2.76
N GLY A 262 -31.42 -6.36 -2.93
CA GLY A 262 -30.53 -5.94 -1.85
C GLY A 262 -29.54 -7.01 -1.42
N ARG A 263 -29.33 -8.04 -2.24
CA ARG A 263 -28.34 -9.10 -2.00
C ARG A 263 -27.02 -8.82 -2.74
N ARG A 264 -25.90 -9.07 -2.07
CA ARG A 264 -24.58 -8.95 -2.70
C ARG A 264 -24.40 -10.02 -3.77
N PHE A 265 -23.69 -9.65 -4.83
CA PHE A 265 -23.34 -10.54 -5.93
C PHE A 265 -21.81 -10.59 -6.06
N ALA A 266 -21.24 -11.78 -6.18
CA ALA A 266 -19.79 -11.95 -6.29
C ALA A 266 -19.26 -11.23 -7.54
N GLY A 267 -18.24 -10.38 -7.36
CA GLY A 267 -17.65 -9.55 -8.41
C GLY A 267 -18.45 -8.29 -8.76
N MET A 268 -19.48 -7.92 -7.97
CA MET A 268 -20.31 -6.74 -8.25
C MET A 268 -19.49 -5.43 -8.29
N GLU A 269 -18.33 -5.41 -7.70
CA GLU A 269 -17.41 -4.27 -7.68
C GLU A 269 -16.97 -3.87 -9.10
N HIS A 270 -16.92 -4.83 -10.04
CA HIS A 270 -16.57 -4.53 -11.43
C HIS A 270 -17.66 -3.72 -12.18
N TRP A 271 -18.84 -3.55 -11.57
CA TRP A 271 -19.91 -2.66 -12.03
C TRP A 271 -20.03 -1.40 -11.19
N LEU A 272 -19.00 -1.02 -10.45
CA LEU A 272 -18.96 0.19 -9.60
C LEU A 272 -19.52 1.45 -10.29
N PRO A 273 -19.27 1.71 -11.60
CA PRO A 273 -19.83 2.87 -12.30
C PRO A 273 -21.36 2.91 -12.35
N LEU A 274 -22.06 1.78 -12.11
CA LEU A 274 -23.52 1.76 -12.11
C LEU A 274 -24.13 2.25 -10.79
N PHE A 275 -23.34 2.30 -9.72
CA PHE A 275 -23.78 2.68 -8.39
C PHE A 275 -23.58 4.18 -8.09
N TYR A 276 -22.73 4.87 -8.85
CA TYR A 276 -22.38 6.27 -8.63
C TYR A 276 -22.60 7.08 -9.91
N ASP A 277 -22.96 8.37 -9.75
CA ASP A 277 -23.13 9.26 -10.91
C ASP A 277 -21.77 9.60 -11.56
N LYS A 278 -20.72 9.65 -10.74
CA LYS A 278 -19.33 9.84 -11.14
C LYS A 278 -18.44 9.09 -10.16
N LEU A 279 -17.38 8.48 -10.64
CA LEU A 279 -16.30 7.95 -9.82
C LEU A 279 -15.19 9.00 -9.70
N ASP A 280 -14.54 8.99 -8.55
CA ASP A 280 -13.35 9.77 -8.29
C ASP A 280 -12.09 8.97 -8.64
N THR A 281 -10.95 9.64 -8.65
CA THR A 281 -9.61 9.04 -8.76
C THR A 281 -8.89 9.13 -7.42
N VAL A 282 -7.80 8.39 -7.27
CA VAL A 282 -6.93 8.55 -6.10
C VAL A 282 -6.43 9.99 -5.95
N PHE A 283 -6.25 10.69 -7.07
CA PHE A 283 -5.80 12.08 -7.08
C PHE A 283 -6.87 13.04 -6.58
N ASP A 284 -8.15 12.79 -6.83
CA ASP A 284 -9.26 13.57 -6.26
C ASP A 284 -9.31 13.43 -4.73
N HIS A 285 -9.09 12.19 -4.23
CA HIS A 285 -8.99 11.91 -2.79
C HIS A 285 -7.75 12.53 -2.15
N ALA A 286 -6.62 12.47 -2.85
CA ALA A 286 -5.33 12.99 -2.37
C ALA A 286 -5.27 14.53 -2.39
N GLY A 287 -5.97 15.17 -3.32
CA GLY A 287 -5.89 16.60 -3.55
C GLY A 287 -4.54 17.02 -4.16
N ASN A 288 -4.08 18.22 -3.87
CA ASN A 288 -2.82 18.79 -4.39
C ASN A 288 -1.62 18.21 -3.62
N MET A 289 -1.29 16.97 -3.89
CA MET A 289 -0.20 16.21 -3.26
C MET A 289 0.90 15.95 -4.29
N PRO A 290 2.19 16.14 -3.95
CA PRO A 290 3.29 15.71 -4.82
C PRO A 290 3.22 14.21 -5.09
N VAL A 291 3.40 13.83 -6.35
CA VAL A 291 3.38 12.45 -6.79
C VAL A 291 4.78 12.03 -7.23
N VAL A 292 5.29 10.98 -6.62
CA VAL A 292 6.61 10.41 -6.90
C VAL A 292 6.42 9.08 -7.61
N PHE A 293 7.02 8.91 -8.78
CA PHE A 293 7.01 7.68 -9.56
C PHE A 293 8.31 6.92 -9.34
N ASP A 294 8.18 5.66 -8.98
CA ASP A 294 9.31 4.72 -8.92
C ASP A 294 9.74 4.34 -10.34
N HIS A 295 10.94 3.79 -10.43
CA HIS A 295 11.45 3.22 -11.67
C HIS A 295 10.51 2.14 -12.22
N LEU A 296 10.33 2.10 -13.55
CA LEU A 296 9.44 1.16 -14.28
C LEU A 296 7.93 1.27 -13.99
N VAL A 297 7.48 2.30 -13.30
CA VAL A 297 6.03 2.49 -13.07
C VAL A 297 5.27 2.78 -14.36
N HIS A 298 5.87 3.49 -15.30
CA HIS A 298 5.23 3.83 -16.59
C HIS A 298 4.98 2.58 -17.43
N GLU A 299 5.93 1.65 -17.44
CA GLU A 299 5.79 0.34 -18.06
C GLU A 299 4.69 -0.47 -17.36
N ALA A 300 4.70 -0.51 -16.04
CA ALA A 300 3.70 -1.23 -15.25
C ALA A 300 2.27 -0.67 -15.44
N LEU A 301 2.11 0.66 -15.56
CA LEU A 301 0.84 1.28 -15.90
C LEU A 301 0.34 0.82 -17.28
N THR A 302 1.23 0.79 -18.26
CA THR A 302 0.90 0.36 -19.63
C THR A 302 0.52 -1.11 -19.69
N GLU A 303 1.31 -1.98 -19.07
CA GLU A 303 1.04 -3.42 -18.99
C GLU A 303 -0.30 -3.71 -18.30
N ARG A 304 -0.54 -3.04 -17.17
CA ARG A 304 -1.81 -3.20 -16.44
C ARG A 304 -3.02 -2.71 -17.24
N HIS A 305 -2.90 -1.57 -17.90
CA HIS A 305 -3.98 -1.05 -18.74
C HIS A 305 -4.27 -1.99 -19.92
N THR A 306 -3.23 -2.54 -20.55
CA THR A 306 -3.38 -3.56 -21.61
C THR A 306 -4.12 -4.78 -21.07
N MET A 307 -3.75 -5.31 -19.90
CA MET A 307 -4.46 -6.41 -19.25
C MET A 307 -5.94 -6.09 -19.01
N VAL A 308 -6.27 -4.87 -18.58
CA VAL A 308 -7.67 -4.44 -18.40
C VAL A 308 -8.45 -4.53 -19.70
N VAL A 309 -7.86 -4.02 -20.79
CA VAL A 309 -8.50 -4.07 -22.13
C VAL A 309 -8.69 -5.51 -22.62
N ASP A 310 -7.66 -6.34 -22.48
CA ASP A 310 -7.71 -7.76 -22.90
C ASP A 310 -8.80 -8.54 -22.15
N HIS A 311 -8.92 -8.33 -20.84
CA HIS A 311 -9.97 -8.96 -20.03
C HIS A 311 -11.36 -8.45 -20.43
N TYR A 312 -11.51 -7.15 -20.67
CA TYR A 312 -12.76 -6.57 -21.17
C TYR A 312 -13.20 -7.21 -22.49
N GLU A 313 -12.30 -7.28 -23.47
CA GLU A 313 -12.58 -7.89 -24.78
C GLU A 313 -12.90 -9.37 -24.68
N ALA A 314 -12.21 -10.11 -23.81
CA ALA A 314 -12.53 -11.52 -23.54
C ALA A 314 -13.96 -11.67 -23.00
N ARG A 315 -14.40 -10.81 -22.08
CA ARG A 315 -15.79 -10.82 -21.57
C ARG A 315 -16.81 -10.44 -22.63
N LEU A 316 -16.50 -9.51 -23.53
CA LEU A 316 -17.39 -9.18 -24.65
C LEU A 316 -17.57 -10.37 -25.60
N ARG A 317 -16.47 -11.06 -25.95
CA ARG A 317 -16.54 -12.26 -26.79
C ARG A 317 -17.40 -13.37 -26.18
N GLN A 318 -17.29 -13.57 -24.85
CA GLN A 318 -18.15 -14.51 -24.12
C GLN A 318 -19.62 -14.08 -24.15
N ALA A 319 -19.93 -12.79 -23.95
CA ALA A 319 -21.30 -12.28 -24.00
C ALA A 319 -21.96 -12.40 -25.39
N GLU A 320 -21.17 -12.32 -26.44
CA GLU A 320 -21.66 -12.49 -27.84
C GLU A 320 -21.84 -13.97 -28.26
N GLY A 321 -21.60 -14.92 -27.35
CA GLY A 321 -21.76 -16.34 -27.62
C GLY A 321 -20.76 -16.92 -28.63
N LYS A 322 -19.62 -16.26 -28.84
CA LYS A 322 -18.60 -16.67 -29.82
C LYS A 322 -17.67 -17.78 -29.31
N GLU A 323 -17.77 -18.16 -28.05
CA GLU A 323 -17.00 -19.30 -27.49
C GLU A 323 -17.87 -20.54 -27.40
N PRO A 324 -17.50 -21.65 -28.07
CA PRO A 324 -18.28 -22.90 -28.02
C PRO A 324 -18.24 -23.49 -26.58
N GLY A 325 -19.41 -23.82 -26.03
CA GLY A 325 -19.54 -24.59 -24.78
C GLY A 325 -19.74 -23.78 -23.51
N SER A 326 -20.04 -22.49 -23.60
CA SER A 326 -20.32 -21.65 -22.42
C SER A 326 -21.83 -21.64 -22.13
N ASP A 327 -22.30 -22.51 -21.23
CA ASP A 327 -23.60 -22.41 -20.55
C ASP A 327 -23.61 -21.34 -19.43
N ALA A 328 -22.57 -20.54 -19.34
CA ALA A 328 -22.43 -19.53 -18.29
C ALA A 328 -23.30 -18.30 -18.59
N VAL A 329 -23.97 -17.79 -17.57
CA VAL A 329 -24.70 -16.51 -17.61
C VAL A 329 -23.83 -15.43 -18.26
N PRO A 330 -24.33 -14.71 -19.30
CA PRO A 330 -23.55 -13.69 -19.99
C PRO A 330 -23.04 -12.61 -19.04
N TYR A 331 -21.72 -12.39 -19.06
CA TYR A 331 -21.10 -11.29 -18.32
C TYR A 331 -21.18 -10.03 -19.19
N LYS A 332 -21.80 -8.96 -18.70
CA LYS A 332 -21.91 -7.67 -19.40
C LYS A 332 -20.92 -6.68 -18.80
N PRO A 333 -19.67 -6.57 -19.31
CA PRO A 333 -18.67 -5.69 -18.72
C PRO A 333 -19.01 -4.23 -18.98
N VAL A 334 -18.72 -3.37 -18.00
CA VAL A 334 -18.68 -1.92 -18.22
C VAL A 334 -17.43 -1.56 -19.02
N LYS A 335 -17.49 -0.47 -19.78
CA LYS A 335 -16.33 -0.04 -20.57
C LYS A 335 -15.13 0.32 -19.68
N PRO A 336 -13.88 -0.03 -20.07
CA PRO A 336 -12.68 0.24 -19.29
C PRO A 336 -12.59 1.68 -18.81
N GLU A 337 -12.83 2.66 -19.66
CA GLU A 337 -12.73 4.08 -19.34
C GLU A 337 -13.71 4.56 -18.26
N THR A 338 -14.75 3.79 -17.94
CA THR A 338 -15.69 4.12 -16.85
C THR A 338 -15.14 3.74 -15.48
N LEU A 339 -14.29 2.70 -15.40
CA LEU A 339 -13.76 2.13 -14.14
C LEU A 339 -12.26 2.32 -13.98
N TYR A 340 -11.52 2.55 -15.06
CA TYR A 340 -10.06 2.68 -15.04
C TYR A 340 -9.62 3.96 -15.74
N LEU A 341 -8.50 4.52 -15.30
CA LEU A 341 -7.75 5.55 -16.00
C LEU A 341 -6.83 4.92 -17.05
N THR A 342 -6.49 5.69 -18.06
CA THR A 342 -5.37 5.38 -18.96
C THR A 342 -4.05 5.81 -18.32
N PRO A 343 -2.88 5.26 -18.73
CA PRO A 343 -1.57 5.73 -18.28
C PRO A 343 -1.38 7.24 -18.46
N SER A 344 -1.81 7.79 -19.60
CA SER A 344 -1.73 9.22 -19.89
C SER A 344 -2.60 10.08 -18.96
N GLU A 345 -3.75 9.58 -18.51
CA GLU A 345 -4.58 10.28 -17.54
C GLU A 345 -3.93 10.29 -16.16
N VAL A 346 -3.28 9.19 -15.73
CA VAL A 346 -2.50 9.14 -14.48
C VAL A 346 -1.41 10.21 -14.48
N GLU A 347 -0.64 10.33 -15.56
CA GLU A 347 0.40 11.34 -15.69
C GLU A 347 -0.17 12.76 -15.62
N LYS A 348 -1.26 13.05 -16.34
CA LYS A 348 -1.93 14.36 -16.32
C LYS A 348 -2.43 14.73 -14.92
N HIS A 349 -3.00 13.76 -14.18
CA HIS A 349 -3.43 13.99 -12.82
C HIS A 349 -2.25 14.28 -11.87
N ALA A 350 -1.14 13.55 -12.01
CA ALA A 350 0.06 13.77 -11.22
C ALA A 350 0.64 15.18 -11.46
N GLU A 351 0.66 15.64 -12.71
CA GLU A 351 1.11 16.99 -13.08
C GLU A 351 0.15 18.08 -12.57
N ALA A 352 -1.17 17.83 -12.66
CA ALA A 352 -2.19 18.77 -12.20
C ALA A 352 -2.19 18.92 -10.66
N GLY A 353 -1.81 17.88 -9.91
CA GLY A 353 -1.68 17.87 -8.46
C GLY A 353 -0.56 18.75 -7.90
N GLY A 354 0.26 19.35 -8.76
CA GLY A 354 1.23 20.39 -8.39
C GLY A 354 2.69 20.02 -8.55
N MET A 355 3.10 18.78 -8.31
CA MET A 355 4.50 18.37 -8.45
C MET A 355 4.56 16.88 -8.83
N ARG A 356 5.21 16.59 -9.96
CA ARG A 356 5.59 15.26 -10.40
C ARG A 356 7.08 15.05 -10.16
N ILE A 357 7.45 13.93 -9.55
CA ILE A 357 8.83 13.55 -9.30
C ILE A 357 9.03 12.15 -9.84
N ASP A 358 9.99 11.95 -10.72
CA ASP A 358 10.38 10.63 -11.23
C ASP A 358 11.71 10.22 -10.61
N LEU A 359 11.76 9.05 -9.96
CA LEU A 359 13.00 8.46 -9.47
C LEU A 359 13.56 7.48 -10.52
N THR A 360 14.85 7.55 -10.79
CA THR A 360 15.51 6.62 -11.71
C THR A 360 16.92 6.27 -11.25
N PRO A 361 17.33 4.99 -11.36
CA PRO A 361 18.72 4.58 -11.07
C PRO A 361 19.69 5.00 -12.17
N PHE A 362 19.19 5.41 -13.33
CA PHE A 362 19.99 5.79 -14.50
C PHE A 362 20.10 7.29 -14.64
N GLY A 363 21.17 7.78 -15.26
CA GLY A 363 21.31 9.18 -15.61
C GLY A 363 20.19 9.63 -16.54
N ALA A 364 19.57 10.77 -16.23
CA ALA A 364 18.49 11.33 -17.01
C ALA A 364 19.02 12.34 -18.05
N PRO A 365 18.51 12.32 -19.30
CA PRO A 365 18.88 13.33 -20.29
C PRO A 365 18.26 14.70 -19.94
N GLU A 366 19.01 15.77 -20.21
CA GLU A 366 18.47 17.12 -20.11
C GLU A 366 17.34 17.34 -21.12
N VAL A 367 16.16 17.68 -20.63
CA VAL A 367 14.97 17.96 -21.45
C VAL A 367 14.33 19.25 -20.97
N THR A 368 13.96 20.12 -21.91
CA THR A 368 13.27 21.37 -21.61
C THR A 368 11.96 21.11 -20.83
N GLY A 369 11.75 21.82 -19.74
CA GLY A 369 10.55 21.69 -18.91
C GLY A 369 10.69 20.70 -17.75
N ARG A 370 11.86 20.05 -17.58
CA ARG A 370 12.19 19.19 -16.45
C ARG A 370 13.36 19.74 -15.66
N THR A 371 13.34 19.54 -14.35
CA THR A 371 14.47 19.81 -13.48
C THR A 371 15.14 18.49 -13.12
N ILE A 372 16.41 18.32 -13.43
CA ILE A 372 17.18 17.12 -13.08
C ILE A 372 17.97 17.39 -11.81
N ILE A 373 17.91 16.44 -10.89
CA ILE A 373 18.64 16.46 -9.62
C ILE A 373 19.40 15.14 -9.53
N HIS A 374 20.73 15.23 -9.43
CA HIS A 374 21.56 14.04 -9.27
C HIS A 374 21.59 13.61 -7.81
N ALA A 375 21.21 12.35 -7.55
CA ALA A 375 21.25 11.78 -6.20
C ALA A 375 22.69 11.56 -5.71
N ASP A 376 23.67 11.46 -6.62
CA ASP A 376 25.09 11.16 -6.33
C ASP A 376 25.22 9.90 -5.44
N VAL A 377 24.40 8.90 -5.70
CA VAL A 377 24.40 7.61 -5.01
C VAL A 377 24.82 6.52 -5.99
N HIS A 378 25.75 5.71 -5.56
CA HIS A 378 26.28 4.64 -6.40
C HIS A 378 25.85 3.29 -5.86
N LYS A 379 25.73 2.31 -6.75
CA LYS A 379 25.54 0.91 -6.35
C LYS A 379 26.69 0.47 -5.46
N GLY A 380 26.41 -0.27 -4.40
CA GLY A 380 27.40 -0.84 -3.50
C GLY A 380 28.33 -1.83 -4.23
N ARG A 381 29.44 -2.13 -3.59
CA ARG A 381 30.40 -3.11 -4.14
C ARG A 381 29.77 -4.50 -4.14
N SER A 382 29.70 -5.11 -5.31
CA SER A 382 29.44 -6.55 -5.43
C SER A 382 30.75 -7.32 -5.24
N PHE A 383 30.69 -8.40 -4.48
CA PHE A 383 31.84 -9.32 -4.27
C PHE A 383 31.75 -10.53 -5.20
N ALA A 384 31.19 -10.36 -6.40
CA ALA A 384 30.99 -11.45 -7.36
C ALA A 384 32.33 -12.05 -7.86
N GLU A 385 33.36 -11.22 -8.04
CA GLU A 385 34.68 -11.66 -8.46
C GLU A 385 35.35 -12.51 -7.38
N GLU A 386 35.29 -12.08 -6.11
CA GLU A 386 35.84 -12.80 -4.98
C GLU A 386 35.11 -14.12 -4.71
N ARG A 387 33.80 -14.15 -4.93
CA ARG A 387 33.03 -15.40 -4.85
C ARG A 387 33.40 -16.41 -5.93
N ALA A 388 33.78 -15.96 -7.10
CA ALA A 388 34.17 -16.82 -8.21
C ALA A 388 35.63 -17.28 -8.14
N ALA A 389 36.46 -16.53 -7.44
CA ALA A 389 37.91 -16.84 -7.30
C ALA A 389 38.13 -17.98 -6.30
N THR A 390 39.05 -18.89 -6.61
CA THR A 390 39.40 -20.02 -5.73
C THR A 390 40.56 -19.70 -4.77
N ASP A 391 41.26 -18.64 -5.02
CA ASP A 391 42.48 -18.21 -4.31
C ASP A 391 42.28 -16.97 -3.44
N VAL A 392 41.06 -16.43 -3.41
CA VAL A 392 40.68 -15.25 -2.61
C VAL A 392 39.67 -15.64 -1.52
N ASN A 393 39.93 -15.25 -0.28
CA ASN A 393 38.98 -15.39 0.78
C ASN A 393 37.96 -14.25 0.70
N LEU A 394 36.72 -14.59 0.38
CA LEU A 394 35.61 -13.66 0.26
C LEU A 394 35.44 -12.77 1.49
N PHE A 395 35.41 -13.36 2.69
CA PHE A 395 35.15 -12.64 3.92
C PHE A 395 36.30 -11.72 4.34
N GLU A 396 37.52 -12.11 4.07
CA GLU A 396 38.69 -11.22 4.23
C GLU A 396 38.60 -10.00 3.29
N ALA A 397 38.16 -10.21 2.05
CA ALA A 397 37.93 -9.10 1.11
C ALA A 397 36.83 -8.14 1.57
N VAL A 398 35.74 -8.67 2.14
CA VAL A 398 34.67 -7.87 2.73
C VAL A 398 35.18 -7.08 3.92
N VAL A 399 35.86 -7.70 4.86
CA VAL A 399 36.42 -7.03 6.06
C VAL A 399 37.40 -5.93 5.66
N LYS A 400 38.26 -6.22 4.70
CA LYS A 400 39.22 -5.22 4.15
C LYS A 400 38.48 -4.04 3.54
N HIS A 401 37.46 -4.28 2.73
CA HIS A 401 36.64 -3.21 2.15
C HIS A 401 35.93 -2.34 3.21
N ILE A 402 35.33 -2.96 4.23
CA ILE A 402 34.74 -2.24 5.36
C ILE A 402 35.79 -1.39 6.09
N ALA A 403 37.00 -1.93 6.31
CA ALA A 403 38.06 -1.19 6.95
C ALA A 403 38.53 0.03 6.11
N GLU A 404 38.64 -0.11 4.79
CA GLU A 404 38.94 0.97 3.86
C GLU A 404 37.88 2.08 3.90
N LEU A 405 36.61 1.71 3.87
CA LEU A 405 35.49 2.68 3.99
C LEU A 405 35.54 3.45 5.32
N ARG A 406 35.79 2.77 6.43
CA ARG A 406 35.92 3.41 7.74
C ARG A 406 37.13 4.32 7.83
N ALA A 407 38.27 3.90 7.27
CA ALA A 407 39.48 4.74 7.21
C ALA A 407 39.24 6.00 6.37
N ALA A 408 38.36 5.93 5.34
CA ALA A 408 37.90 7.10 4.59
C ALA A 408 36.85 7.95 5.33
N GLY A 409 36.54 7.63 6.59
CA GLY A 409 35.58 8.40 7.42
C GLY A 409 34.11 8.13 7.09
N ARG A 410 33.81 7.02 6.39
CA ARG A 410 32.44 6.64 6.05
C ARG A 410 31.76 5.91 7.21
N LYS A 411 30.46 6.01 7.29
CA LYS A 411 29.59 5.20 8.16
C LYS A 411 29.19 3.96 7.39
N VAL A 412 29.43 2.80 7.97
CA VAL A 412 29.15 1.51 7.33
C VAL A 412 28.03 0.79 8.07
N LEU A 413 27.00 0.37 7.33
CA LEU A 413 25.91 -0.46 7.81
C LEU A 413 25.94 -1.79 7.04
N VAL A 414 26.10 -2.90 7.77
CA VAL A 414 25.94 -4.26 7.24
C VAL A 414 24.48 -4.66 7.39
N ALA A 415 23.83 -5.00 6.28
CA ALA A 415 22.42 -5.32 6.21
C ALA A 415 22.18 -6.79 5.84
N ALA A 416 21.30 -7.46 6.56
CA ALA A 416 20.83 -8.80 6.23
C ALA A 416 19.30 -8.89 6.31
N TRP A 417 18.71 -9.88 5.64
CA TRP A 417 17.26 -10.01 5.51
C TRP A 417 16.55 -10.53 6.77
N THR A 418 17.25 -11.29 7.60
CA THR A 418 16.70 -11.89 8.82
C THR A 418 17.71 -11.82 9.96
N GLU A 419 17.24 -11.87 11.20
CA GLU A 419 18.10 -11.97 12.38
C GLU A 419 19.08 -13.13 12.27
N GLY A 420 18.60 -14.31 11.92
CA GLY A 420 19.46 -15.51 11.83
C GLY A 420 20.48 -15.46 10.66
N SER A 421 20.23 -14.68 9.60
CA SER A 421 21.23 -14.44 8.54
C SER A 421 22.22 -13.37 8.97
N LEU A 422 21.76 -12.34 9.67
CA LEU A 422 22.62 -11.31 10.23
C LEU A 422 23.60 -11.92 11.23
N ASP A 423 23.14 -12.68 12.20
CA ASP A 423 23.98 -13.30 13.23
C ASP A 423 25.08 -14.19 12.62
N ARG A 424 24.70 -15.03 11.63
CA ARG A 424 25.68 -15.88 10.91
C ARG A 424 26.69 -15.07 10.13
N LEU A 425 26.24 -14.01 9.43
CA LEU A 425 27.11 -13.16 8.66
C LEU A 425 28.10 -12.44 9.57
N LEU A 426 27.62 -11.86 10.68
CA LEU A 426 28.45 -11.16 11.65
C LEU A 426 29.46 -12.09 12.33
N GLN A 427 29.06 -13.31 12.70
CA GLN A 427 29.98 -14.31 13.26
C GLN A 427 31.11 -14.60 12.29
N VAL A 428 30.81 -14.85 11.01
CA VAL A 428 31.85 -15.14 10.01
C VAL A 428 32.75 -13.93 9.77
N LEU A 429 32.20 -12.72 9.72
CA LEU A 429 33.00 -11.50 9.55
C LEU A 429 33.91 -11.23 10.77
N ASP A 430 33.43 -11.52 12.00
CA ASP A 430 34.22 -11.43 13.23
C ASP A 430 35.40 -12.43 13.24
N GLU A 431 35.14 -13.69 12.82
CA GLU A 431 36.19 -14.71 12.62
C GLU A 431 37.28 -14.28 11.63
N HIS A 432 36.94 -13.37 10.70
CA HIS A 432 37.89 -12.80 9.71
C HIS A 432 38.40 -11.39 10.10
N GLY A 433 38.21 -10.98 11.36
CA GLY A 433 38.79 -9.79 11.94
C GLY A 433 37.95 -8.51 11.85
N LEU A 434 36.64 -8.62 11.61
CA LEU A 434 35.75 -7.46 11.72
C LEU A 434 35.47 -7.14 13.21
N GLU A 435 36.03 -6.07 13.69
CA GLU A 435 35.89 -5.62 15.06
C GLU A 435 34.89 -4.47 15.21
N LYS A 436 34.43 -4.24 16.46
CA LYS A 436 33.59 -3.08 16.87
C LYS A 436 32.25 -3.01 16.12
N ILE A 437 31.51 -4.11 16.17
CA ILE A 437 30.17 -4.21 15.59
C ILE A 437 29.15 -3.73 16.63
N GLU A 438 28.15 -2.96 16.18
CA GLU A 438 27.01 -2.50 16.96
C GLU A 438 25.72 -2.83 16.19
N SER A 439 24.90 -3.72 16.75
CA SER A 439 23.59 -4.04 16.17
C SER A 439 22.55 -2.98 16.58
N VAL A 440 21.69 -2.61 15.64
CA VAL A 440 20.61 -1.63 15.85
C VAL A 440 19.29 -2.15 15.27
N ASP A 441 18.21 -1.92 15.99
CA ASP A 441 16.85 -2.33 15.57
C ASP A 441 16.17 -1.25 14.73
N ARG A 442 16.67 -0.02 14.78
CA ARG A 442 16.13 1.13 14.04
C ARG A 442 17.20 2.19 13.86
N LEU A 443 17.02 3.00 12.84
CA LEU A 443 17.89 4.12 12.54
C LEU A 443 17.17 5.42 12.89
N SER A 444 17.40 5.95 14.09
CA SER A 444 16.79 7.22 14.48
C SER A 444 17.28 8.40 13.62
N THR A 445 18.55 8.42 13.27
CA THR A 445 19.13 9.32 12.25
C THR A 445 20.44 8.72 11.72
N VAL A 446 20.73 8.92 10.42
CA VAL A 446 22.05 8.57 9.85
C VAL A 446 23.18 9.30 10.60
N LYS A 447 22.90 10.46 11.19
CA LYS A 447 23.88 11.22 11.99
C LYS A 447 24.28 10.49 13.28
N ALA A 448 23.38 9.67 13.83
CA ALA A 448 23.66 8.92 15.07
C ALA A 448 24.59 7.73 14.85
N LEU A 449 24.77 7.25 13.62
CA LEU A 449 25.71 6.16 13.34
C LEU A 449 27.13 6.57 13.64
N SER A 450 27.86 5.68 14.32
CA SER A 450 29.27 5.86 14.63
C SER A 450 30.14 5.67 13.37
N ARG A 451 31.25 6.38 13.29
CA ARG A 451 32.31 6.15 12.31
C ARG A 451 33.35 5.16 12.82
N ASP A 452 33.41 4.99 14.16
CA ASP A 452 34.39 4.13 14.82
C ASP A 452 33.91 2.67 14.94
N LYS A 453 32.62 2.43 14.66
CA LYS A 453 32.02 1.11 14.73
C LYS A 453 31.36 0.78 13.40
N VAL A 454 31.20 -0.52 13.11
CA VAL A 454 30.36 -1.02 12.04
C VAL A 454 28.97 -1.23 12.58
N THR A 455 27.97 -0.59 11.98
CA THR A 455 26.58 -0.82 12.36
C THR A 455 26.05 -2.06 11.62
N ALA A 456 25.27 -2.87 12.31
CA ALA A 456 24.64 -4.04 11.72
C ALA A 456 23.13 -3.99 11.97
N ALA A 457 22.32 -4.37 10.99
CA ALA A 457 20.87 -4.33 11.10
C ALA A 457 20.18 -5.38 10.25
N VAL A 458 18.99 -5.79 10.69
CA VAL A 458 18.03 -6.51 9.86
C VAL A 458 17.35 -5.50 8.95
N LEU A 459 17.73 -5.50 7.69
CA LEU A 459 17.22 -4.56 6.68
C LEU A 459 17.16 -5.26 5.33
N ALA A 460 15.94 -5.39 4.79
CA ALA A 460 15.69 -6.11 3.54
C ALA A 460 15.99 -5.24 2.33
N VAL A 461 17.29 -5.00 2.07
CA VAL A 461 17.76 -4.37 0.83
C VAL A 461 18.35 -5.42 -0.08
N GLU A 462 17.96 -5.38 -1.36
CA GLU A 462 18.47 -6.34 -2.36
C GLU A 462 19.94 -6.08 -2.72
N SER A 463 20.34 -4.82 -2.77
CA SER A 463 21.73 -4.44 -2.98
C SER A 463 22.12 -3.28 -2.08
N GLY A 464 23.38 -3.24 -1.67
CA GLY A 464 23.94 -2.12 -0.96
C GLY A 464 24.14 -0.90 -1.86
N PHE A 465 24.44 0.23 -1.23
CA PHE A 465 24.71 1.48 -1.94
C PHE A 465 25.73 2.35 -1.18
N ASP A 466 26.37 3.24 -1.93
CA ASP A 466 27.27 4.28 -1.41
C ASP A 466 26.60 5.67 -1.62
N ALA A 467 26.15 6.27 -0.53
CA ALA A 467 25.55 7.59 -0.51
C ALA A 467 26.49 8.67 0.08
N GLY A 468 27.78 8.51 -0.09
CA GLY A 468 28.78 9.44 0.40
C GLY A 468 29.10 9.27 1.88
N ASP A 469 28.33 9.77 2.80
CA ASP A 469 28.54 9.62 4.26
C ASP A 469 28.16 8.23 4.78
N LEU A 470 27.17 7.58 4.15
CA LEU A 470 26.66 6.25 4.50
C LEU A 470 26.91 5.26 3.36
N VAL A 471 27.46 4.11 3.73
CA VAL A 471 27.56 2.95 2.83
C VAL A 471 26.80 1.78 3.45
N ILE A 472 25.89 1.18 2.70
CA ILE A 472 25.23 -0.07 3.05
C ILE A 472 25.90 -1.21 2.30
N VAL A 473 26.30 -2.24 3.02
CA VAL A 473 26.81 -3.51 2.48
C VAL A 473 25.76 -4.56 2.74
N ALA A 474 25.07 -5.00 1.69
CA ALA A 474 23.99 -5.97 1.81
C ALA A 474 24.52 -7.42 1.82
N GLU A 475 23.81 -8.30 2.51
CA GLU A 475 24.08 -9.75 2.53
C GLU A 475 24.22 -10.32 1.11
N GLN A 476 23.37 -9.87 0.18
CA GLN A 476 23.39 -10.35 -1.21
C GLN A 476 24.60 -9.86 -2.01
N ASP A 477 25.13 -8.69 -1.72
CA ASP A 477 26.39 -8.24 -2.33
C ASP A 477 27.54 -9.17 -1.96
N ILE A 478 27.53 -9.68 -0.74
CA ILE A 478 28.55 -10.58 -0.20
C ILE A 478 28.33 -12.02 -0.69
N LEU A 479 27.14 -12.58 -0.46
CA LEU A 479 26.86 -14.00 -0.66
C LEU A 479 26.29 -14.34 -2.05
N GLY A 480 25.90 -13.31 -2.84
CA GLY A 480 25.20 -13.47 -4.12
C GLY A 480 23.72 -13.82 -3.95
N ASP A 481 23.04 -13.89 -5.09
CA ASP A 481 21.62 -14.23 -5.11
C ASP A 481 21.42 -15.64 -4.55
N ARG A 482 20.96 -15.72 -3.33
CA ARG A 482 20.35 -16.94 -2.85
C ARG A 482 19.02 -17.08 -3.58
N LEU A 483 18.75 -18.27 -4.11
CA LEU A 483 17.39 -18.73 -4.35
C LEU A 483 16.68 -18.80 -2.98
N ILE A 484 16.26 -17.65 -2.48
CA ILE A 484 15.49 -17.56 -1.25
C ILE A 484 14.13 -18.17 -1.59
N ARG A 485 13.93 -19.44 -1.21
CA ARG A 485 12.58 -19.94 -1.00
C ARG A 485 12.00 -19.08 0.09
N ARG A 486 11.30 -18.01 -0.32
CA ARG A 486 10.52 -17.18 0.60
C ARG A 486 9.65 -18.12 1.41
N SER A 487 9.88 -18.16 2.70
CA SER A 487 9.01 -18.84 3.64
C SER A 487 7.62 -18.27 3.38
N LYS A 488 6.74 -19.06 2.75
CA LYS A 488 5.31 -18.75 2.76
C LYS A 488 4.96 -18.55 4.22
N ARG A 489 4.54 -17.32 4.58
CA ARG A 489 3.91 -17.07 5.89
C ARG A 489 2.97 -18.21 6.10
N ARG A 490 3.24 -19.07 7.09
CA ARG A 490 2.44 -20.25 7.40
C ARG A 490 1.01 -19.74 7.56
N LYS A 491 0.14 -20.01 6.59
CA LYS A 491 -1.28 -20.14 6.88
C LYS A 491 -1.30 -21.15 8.01
N ARG A 492 -1.80 -20.75 9.17
CA ARG A 492 -2.14 -21.72 10.22
C ARG A 492 -3.03 -22.74 9.54
N ASP A 493 -2.49 -23.93 9.34
CA ASP A 493 -3.28 -25.07 8.93
C ASP A 493 -4.37 -25.24 9.98
N GLN A 494 -5.60 -24.99 9.56
CA GLN A 494 -6.76 -25.54 10.20
C GLN A 494 -6.75 -27.02 9.83
N ASP A 495 -6.07 -27.84 10.62
CA ASP A 495 -6.32 -29.26 10.63
C ASP A 495 -7.62 -29.50 11.39
N PHE A 496 -8.54 -30.05 10.64
CA PHE A 496 -9.81 -30.59 11.07
C PHE A 496 -9.67 -31.81 11.95
N ILE A 497 -10.43 -31.84 13.01
CA ILE A 497 -11.34 -32.97 13.29
C ILE A 497 -12.65 -32.39 13.80
#